data_a5a027d275f8282560c542389631ec79
#
_entry.id   a5a027d275f8282560c542389631ec79
#
_cell.length_a   1.000
_cell.length_b   1.000
_cell.length_c   1.000
_cell.angle_alpha   90.00
_cell.angle_beta   90.00
_cell.angle_gamma   90.00
#
_symmetry.space_group_name_H-M   'P 1'
#
loop_
_entity.id
_entity.type
_entity.pdbx_description
1 polymer ?
#
loop_
_entity_poly.entity_id
_entity_poly.type
_entity_poly.pdbx_seq_one_letter_code
_entity_poly.pdbx_strand_id
1 'polypeptide(L)'
;MRAYNPGGKFDADFETNDILVGVDTDLKNPVGTKALWYIWDSDTTILDPIYDVGQDVTNALGGRKWKGPYELPVVKAVIKQGQVKTSAVGYWNSDELHLTLNIEDVEKIAPGVIANPDRQNKGRIVWKNQVYRPYGVQERGIVAERFTLLVVECIQVMPEEMVNDPQFSAYAS
;
A
#
# COMPACT_ATOMS: atom_id res chain seq x y z
N MET A 1 5.37 -18.14 20.92
CA MET A 1 6.53 -18.89 21.48
C MET A 1 7.32 -19.36 20.30
N ARG A 2 8.57 -18.91 20.18
CA ARG A 2 9.42 -19.33 19.05
C ARG A 2 9.70 -20.82 19.15
N ALA A 3 9.62 -21.50 18.02
CA ALA A 3 9.92 -22.93 17.96
C ALA A 3 11.43 -23.16 18.17
N TYR A 4 11.78 -24.23 18.84
CA TYR A 4 13.17 -24.60 19.05
C TYR A 4 13.60 -25.57 17.94
N ASN A 5 14.66 -25.24 17.22
CA ASN A 5 15.27 -26.15 16.24
C ASN A 5 16.23 -27.09 16.95
N PRO A 6 15.87 -28.37 17.19
CA PRO A 6 16.68 -29.30 17.94
C PRO A 6 17.93 -29.77 17.20
N GLY A 7 18.05 -29.51 15.90
CA GLY A 7 19.16 -29.95 15.06
C GLY A 7 20.39 -29.07 15.09
N GLY A 8 20.29 -27.85 15.60
CA GLY A 8 21.38 -26.85 15.65
C GLY A 8 21.99 -26.49 14.30
N LYS A 9 21.39 -26.92 13.20
CA LYS A 9 21.80 -26.60 11.83
C LYS A 9 20.87 -25.48 11.29
N PHE A 10 21.43 -24.59 10.49
CA PHE A 10 20.64 -23.59 9.78
C PHE A 10 19.68 -24.31 8.82
N ASP A 11 18.39 -24.07 9.00
CA ASP A 11 17.33 -24.53 8.13
C ASP A 11 16.57 -23.29 7.65
N ALA A 12 16.64 -23.01 6.35
CA ALA A 12 16.09 -21.80 5.75
C ALA A 12 14.59 -21.68 5.94
N ASP A 13 13.85 -22.78 5.78
CA ASP A 13 12.39 -22.78 5.90
C ASP A 13 11.97 -22.59 7.37
N PHE A 14 12.69 -23.26 8.29
CA PHE A 14 12.44 -23.09 9.71
C PHE A 14 12.71 -21.65 10.18
N GLU A 15 13.85 -21.09 9.82
CA GLU A 15 14.24 -19.71 10.22
C GLU A 15 13.30 -18.67 9.62
N THR A 16 12.90 -18.83 8.35
CA THR A 16 11.92 -17.95 7.72
C THR A 16 10.58 -18.00 8.43
N ASN A 17 10.07 -19.19 8.72
CA ASN A 17 8.82 -19.37 9.44
C ASN A 17 8.88 -18.81 10.86
N ASP A 18 10.00 -18.99 11.59
CA ASP A 18 10.14 -18.44 12.94
C ASP A 18 10.14 -16.91 12.94
N ILE A 19 10.77 -16.28 11.95
CA ILE A 19 10.74 -14.82 11.77
C ILE A 19 9.32 -14.35 11.45
N LEU A 20 8.61 -15.01 10.53
CA LEU A 20 7.24 -14.64 10.18
C LEU A 20 6.28 -14.79 11.36
N VAL A 21 6.39 -15.88 12.13
CA VAL A 21 5.62 -16.06 13.38
C VAL A 21 5.98 -14.98 14.41
N GLY A 22 7.25 -14.60 14.51
CA GLY A 22 7.68 -13.49 15.36
C GLY A 22 7.08 -12.16 14.93
N VAL A 23 7.09 -11.85 13.63
CA VAL A 23 6.46 -10.64 13.08
C VAL A 23 4.96 -10.62 13.35
N ASP A 24 4.28 -11.74 13.18
CA ASP A 24 2.84 -11.84 13.40
C ASP A 24 2.47 -11.69 14.87
N THR A 25 3.21 -12.36 15.77
CA THR A 25 2.89 -12.37 17.20
C THR A 25 3.33 -11.10 17.91
N ASP A 26 4.53 -10.60 17.61
CA ASP A 26 5.16 -9.52 18.36
C ASP A 26 4.82 -8.12 17.79
N LEU A 27 4.51 -8.04 16.52
CA LEU A 27 4.27 -6.77 15.83
C LEU A 27 2.86 -6.65 15.25
N LYS A 28 2.48 -7.52 14.33
CA LYS A 28 1.19 -7.41 13.59
C LYS A 28 -0.02 -7.49 14.52
N ASN A 29 -0.08 -8.49 15.38
CA ASN A 29 -1.21 -8.67 16.31
C ASN A 29 -1.35 -7.54 17.33
N PRO A 30 -0.26 -7.07 18.01
CA PRO A 30 -0.35 -5.94 18.93
C PRO A 30 -0.73 -4.63 18.24
N VAL A 31 -0.27 -4.38 17.01
CA VAL A 31 -0.64 -3.17 16.26
C VAL A 31 -2.13 -3.18 15.91
N GLY A 32 -2.68 -4.32 15.50
CA GLY A 32 -4.11 -4.53 15.25
C GLY A 32 -4.73 -3.60 14.20
N THR A 33 -3.92 -2.82 13.50
CA THR A 33 -4.37 -1.82 12.53
C THR A 33 -4.32 -2.41 11.13
N LYS A 34 -5.34 -2.09 10.33
CA LYS A 34 -5.42 -2.49 8.93
C LYS A 34 -5.32 -1.28 8.03
N ALA A 35 -4.69 -1.45 6.88
CA ALA A 35 -4.73 -0.53 5.76
C ALA A 35 -5.64 -1.11 4.68
N LEU A 36 -6.41 -0.24 4.02
CA LEU A 36 -7.29 -0.63 2.93
C LEU A 36 -6.58 -0.33 1.62
N TRP A 37 -6.17 -1.36 0.89
CA TRP A 37 -5.54 -1.19 -0.42
C TRP A 37 -6.55 -1.34 -1.54
N TYR A 38 -6.59 -0.35 -2.41
CA TYR A 38 -7.40 -0.31 -3.62
C TYR A 38 -6.47 -0.45 -4.82
N ILE A 39 -6.65 -1.51 -5.60
CA ILE A 39 -5.83 -1.82 -6.77
C ILE A 39 -6.45 -1.15 -7.98
N TRP A 40 -5.63 -0.49 -8.79
CA TRP A 40 -6.06 0.08 -10.05
C TRP A 40 -6.71 -0.97 -10.96
N ASP A 41 -7.91 -0.65 -11.46
CA ASP A 41 -8.64 -1.49 -12.40
C ASP A 41 -8.55 -0.90 -13.81
N SER A 42 -7.58 -1.39 -14.57
CA SER A 42 -7.39 -0.99 -15.98
C SER A 42 -8.53 -1.42 -16.89
N ASP A 43 -9.24 -2.50 -16.54
CA ASP A 43 -10.24 -3.11 -17.42
C ASP A 43 -11.56 -2.32 -17.40
N THR A 44 -11.88 -1.69 -16.28
CA THR A 44 -13.13 -0.93 -16.09
C THR A 44 -12.92 0.58 -16.09
N THR A 45 -11.67 1.05 -16.06
CA THR A 45 -11.35 2.47 -16.17
C THR A 45 -11.47 2.90 -17.63
N ILE A 46 -12.30 3.92 -17.87
CA ILE A 46 -12.40 4.54 -19.19
C ILE A 46 -11.34 5.63 -19.27
N LEU A 47 -10.34 5.41 -20.10
CA LEU A 47 -9.25 6.34 -20.35
C LEU A 47 -9.57 7.26 -21.53
N ASP A 48 -9.11 8.50 -21.46
CA ASP A 48 -9.07 9.36 -22.64
C ASP A 48 -8.02 8.81 -23.61
N PRO A 49 -8.37 8.56 -24.88
CA PRO A 49 -7.49 7.93 -25.85
C PRO A 49 -6.27 8.79 -26.23
N ILE A 50 -6.30 10.08 -25.91
CA ILE A 50 -5.23 11.02 -26.26
C ILE A 50 -4.29 11.26 -25.06
N TYR A 51 -4.84 11.35 -23.86
CA TYR A 51 -4.08 11.78 -22.67
C TYR A 51 -3.80 10.66 -21.65
N ASP A 52 -4.32 9.46 -21.88
CA ASP A 52 -4.21 8.31 -20.95
C ASP A 52 -4.64 8.68 -19.49
N VAL A 53 -5.53 9.66 -19.37
CA VAL A 53 -6.12 10.12 -18.11
C VAL A 53 -7.55 9.60 -18.04
N GLY A 54 -8.01 9.23 -16.84
CA GLY A 54 -9.41 8.85 -16.64
C GLY A 54 -10.34 9.95 -17.15
N GLN A 55 -11.30 9.60 -18.00
CA GLN A 55 -12.27 10.57 -18.50
C GLN A 55 -13.01 11.24 -17.36
N ASP A 56 -13.33 12.52 -17.56
CA ASP A 56 -13.93 13.40 -16.57
C ASP A 56 -15.26 12.83 -16.02
N VAL A 57 -15.44 12.98 -14.74
CA VAL A 57 -16.47 12.34 -13.90
C VAL A 57 -17.89 12.86 -14.17
N THR A 58 -18.06 13.85 -15.02
CA THR A 58 -19.37 14.44 -15.37
C THR A 58 -20.33 13.43 -16.01
N ASN A 59 -19.82 12.32 -16.52
CA ASN A 59 -20.64 11.22 -17.00
C ASN A 59 -20.63 10.08 -15.97
N ALA A 60 -21.79 9.63 -15.52
CA ALA A 60 -22.00 8.55 -14.56
C ALA A 60 -21.29 7.19 -14.91
N LEU A 61 -20.66 7.10 -16.05
CA LEU A 61 -19.95 5.94 -16.59
C LEU A 61 -18.43 6.15 -16.72
N GLY A 62 -17.92 7.38 -16.56
CA GLY A 62 -16.51 7.72 -16.71
C GLY A 62 -15.79 7.82 -15.37
N GLY A 63 -14.47 7.76 -15.40
CA GLY A 63 -13.62 7.99 -14.24
C GLY A 63 -12.68 6.84 -13.94
N ARG A 64 -11.78 7.10 -13.02
CA ARG A 64 -10.83 6.11 -12.51
C ARG A 64 -11.55 5.14 -11.58
N LYS A 65 -11.26 3.87 -11.72
CA LYS A 65 -11.85 2.82 -10.89
C LYS A 65 -10.79 1.93 -10.26
N TRP A 66 -11.09 1.50 -9.06
CA TRP A 66 -10.23 0.61 -8.28
C TRP A 66 -11.02 -0.57 -7.76
N LYS A 67 -10.39 -1.75 -7.78
CA LYS A 67 -10.87 -2.98 -7.13
C LYS A 67 -10.47 -2.97 -5.66
N GLY A 68 -11.33 -3.41 -4.79
CA GLY A 68 -11.11 -3.51 -3.35
C GLY A 68 -12.28 -2.95 -2.54
N PRO A 69 -12.08 -2.64 -1.26
CA PRO A 69 -10.80 -2.63 -0.55
C PRO A 69 -10.26 -4.02 -0.18
N TYR A 70 -8.94 -4.16 -0.26
CA TYR A 70 -8.21 -5.30 0.29
C TYR A 70 -7.69 -4.90 1.67
N GLU A 71 -8.19 -5.56 2.72
CA GLU A 71 -7.79 -5.27 4.10
C GLU A 71 -6.47 -5.94 4.43
N LEU A 72 -5.40 -5.16 4.51
CA LEU A 72 -4.05 -5.65 4.82
C LEU A 72 -3.68 -5.32 6.26
N PRO A 73 -3.29 -6.30 7.07
CA PRO A 73 -2.78 -6.06 8.41
C PRO A 73 -1.42 -5.34 8.34
N VAL A 74 -1.27 -4.31 9.17
CA VAL A 74 -0.07 -3.47 9.19
C VAL A 74 0.85 -3.93 10.31
N VAL A 75 2.11 -4.20 9.97
CA VAL A 75 3.18 -4.50 10.93
C VAL A 75 3.71 -3.22 11.58
N LYS A 76 3.94 -2.19 10.76
CA LYS A 76 4.43 -0.89 11.20
C LYS A 76 3.90 0.20 10.28
N ALA A 77 3.50 1.32 10.86
CA ALA A 77 3.16 2.53 10.13
C ALA A 77 3.94 3.73 10.68
N VAL A 78 4.53 4.51 9.81
CA VAL A 78 5.25 5.74 10.15
C VAL A 78 4.72 6.86 9.26
N ILE A 79 4.21 7.92 9.88
CA ILE A 79 3.88 9.16 9.18
C ILE A 79 5.09 10.08 9.31
N LYS A 80 5.60 10.53 8.18
CA LYS A 80 6.56 11.63 8.09
C LYS A 80 5.80 12.88 7.71
N GLN A 81 5.89 13.90 8.53
CA GLN A 81 5.31 15.19 8.18
C GLN A 81 6.02 15.73 6.94
N GLY A 82 5.22 16.14 5.96
CA GLY A 82 5.71 16.70 4.74
C GLY A 82 6.51 17.98 5.00
N GLN A 83 7.62 18.13 4.30
CA GLN A 83 8.33 19.40 4.28
C GLN A 83 7.60 20.35 3.34
N VAL A 84 7.40 21.59 3.79
CA VAL A 84 6.87 22.64 2.95
C VAL A 84 7.81 22.85 1.76
N LYS A 85 7.39 22.40 0.59
CA LYS A 85 8.11 22.68 -0.66
C LYS A 85 7.55 23.97 -1.26
N THR A 86 8.37 25.01 -1.28
CA THR A 86 8.06 26.26 -1.95
C THR A 86 8.44 26.15 -3.41
N SER A 87 7.47 26.29 -4.30
CA SER A 87 7.75 26.45 -5.73
C SER A 87 7.12 27.74 -6.24
N ALA A 88 7.45 28.14 -7.47
CA ALA A 88 6.85 29.28 -8.13
C ALA A 88 5.30 29.17 -8.27
N VAL A 89 4.73 28.01 -8.04
CA VAL A 89 3.30 27.69 -8.18
C VAL A 89 2.57 27.65 -6.82
N GLY A 90 3.27 27.75 -5.69
CA GLY A 90 2.66 27.79 -4.36
C GLY A 90 3.34 26.90 -3.32
N TYR A 91 2.65 26.79 -2.18
CA TYR A 91 3.05 25.95 -1.05
C TYR A 91 2.24 24.68 -1.08
N TRP A 92 2.89 23.52 -1.05
CA TRP A 92 2.21 22.27 -0.73
C TRP A 92 2.97 21.52 0.37
N ASN A 93 2.19 20.98 1.26
CA ASN A 93 2.68 20.10 2.31
C ASN A 93 1.89 18.80 2.17
N SER A 94 2.56 17.70 1.83
CA SER A 94 1.93 16.40 1.78
C SER A 94 2.64 15.47 2.73
N ASP A 95 1.89 14.87 3.63
CA ASP A 95 2.42 13.86 4.54
C ASP A 95 2.79 12.60 3.78
N GLU A 96 3.91 11.99 4.19
CA GLU A 96 4.33 10.69 3.68
C GLU A 96 3.98 9.61 4.69
N LEU A 97 3.37 8.53 4.20
CA LEU A 97 3.06 7.35 4.97
C LEU A 97 3.96 6.20 4.53
N HIS A 98 4.72 5.65 5.47
CA HIS A 98 5.52 4.45 5.26
C HIS A 98 4.84 3.29 5.99
N LEU A 99 4.35 2.33 5.22
CA LEU A 99 3.74 1.09 5.73
C LEU A 99 4.71 -0.06 5.57
N THR A 100 4.82 -0.87 6.62
CA THR A 100 5.48 -2.17 6.55
C THR A 100 4.42 -3.25 6.70
N LEU A 101 4.36 -4.13 5.71
CA LEU A 101 3.40 -5.22 5.59
C LEU A 101 4.15 -6.55 5.55
N ASN A 102 3.49 -7.63 5.93
CA ASN A 102 3.99 -8.97 5.69
C ASN A 102 3.77 -9.34 4.21
N ILE A 103 4.82 -9.77 3.51
CA ILE A 103 4.75 -10.07 2.08
C ILE A 103 3.77 -11.22 1.78
N GLU A 104 3.71 -12.23 2.63
CA GLU A 104 2.78 -13.36 2.48
C GLU A 104 1.32 -12.92 2.59
N ASP A 105 1.02 -11.99 3.50
CA ASP A 105 -0.34 -11.43 3.63
C ASP A 105 -0.73 -10.66 2.38
N VAL A 106 0.20 -9.88 1.81
CA VAL A 106 -0.05 -9.13 0.58
C VAL A 106 -0.29 -10.06 -0.60
N GLU A 107 0.53 -11.09 -0.77
CA GLU A 107 0.35 -12.07 -1.85
C GLU A 107 -0.96 -12.84 -1.72
N LYS A 108 -1.36 -13.19 -0.49
CA LYS A 108 -2.57 -13.95 -0.20
C LYS A 108 -3.85 -13.12 -0.38
N ILE A 109 -3.84 -11.87 0.09
CA ILE A 109 -5.03 -11.01 0.14
C ILE A 109 -5.20 -10.21 -1.16
N ALA A 110 -4.09 -9.69 -1.71
CA ALA A 110 -4.06 -8.85 -2.90
C ALA A 110 -3.09 -9.40 -3.96
N PRO A 111 -3.36 -10.59 -4.53
CA PRO A 111 -2.43 -11.27 -5.43
C PRO A 111 -2.10 -10.43 -6.66
N GLY A 112 -0.84 -10.50 -7.07
CA GLY A 112 -0.33 -9.81 -8.27
C GLY A 112 -0.05 -8.32 -8.09
N VAL A 113 -0.21 -7.75 -6.88
CA VAL A 113 0.18 -6.36 -6.61
C VAL A 113 1.69 -6.21 -6.64
N ILE A 114 2.42 -7.16 -6.03
CA ILE A 114 3.88 -7.12 -5.96
C ILE A 114 4.52 -7.21 -7.34
N ALA A 115 3.98 -8.10 -8.20
CA ALA A 115 4.51 -8.34 -9.52
C ALA A 115 4.17 -7.27 -10.58
N ASN A 116 3.25 -6.34 -10.27
CA ASN A 116 2.78 -5.36 -11.25
C ASN A 116 2.97 -3.92 -10.74
N PRO A 117 4.01 -3.20 -11.23
CA PRO A 117 4.31 -1.83 -10.83
C PRO A 117 3.15 -0.84 -11.08
N ASP A 118 2.38 -1.02 -12.14
CA ASP A 118 1.22 -0.15 -12.43
C ASP A 118 0.14 -0.29 -11.38
N ARG A 119 -0.13 -1.52 -10.91
CA ARG A 119 -1.08 -1.76 -9.81
C ARG A 119 -0.62 -1.14 -8.51
N GLN A 120 0.69 -1.10 -8.28
CA GLN A 120 1.29 -0.45 -7.12
C GLN A 120 1.12 1.07 -7.21
N ASN A 121 1.68 1.69 -8.23
CA ASN A 121 1.81 3.15 -8.34
C ASN A 121 0.47 3.87 -8.60
N LYS A 122 -0.44 3.23 -9.35
CA LYS A 122 -1.77 3.76 -9.63
C LYS A 122 -2.80 3.41 -8.55
N GLY A 123 -2.42 2.59 -7.56
CA GLY A 123 -3.27 2.20 -6.44
C GLY A 123 -3.61 3.37 -5.50
N ARG A 124 -4.50 3.08 -4.55
CA ARG A 124 -4.81 3.96 -3.42
C ARG A 124 -4.77 3.15 -2.14
N ILE A 125 -4.26 3.75 -1.10
CA ILE A 125 -4.25 3.17 0.24
C ILE A 125 -5.01 4.09 1.17
N VAL A 126 -6.01 3.58 1.85
CA VAL A 126 -6.71 4.33 2.90
C VAL A 126 -6.20 3.85 4.25
N TRP A 127 -5.70 4.78 5.03
CA TRP A 127 -5.23 4.53 6.38
C TRP A 127 -5.64 5.68 7.31
N LYS A 128 -6.28 5.35 8.45
CA LYS A 128 -6.84 6.33 9.38
C LYS A 128 -7.71 7.40 8.70
N ASN A 129 -8.58 6.96 7.81
CA ASN A 129 -9.51 7.83 7.08
C ASN A 129 -8.86 8.85 6.12
N GLN A 130 -7.60 8.66 5.79
CA GLN A 130 -6.89 9.47 4.80
C GLN A 130 -6.47 8.62 3.61
N VAL A 131 -6.48 9.22 2.43
CA VAL A 131 -6.13 8.55 1.17
C VAL A 131 -4.69 8.86 0.81
N TYR A 132 -3.95 7.82 0.49
CA TYR A 132 -2.55 7.88 0.08
C TYR A 132 -2.34 7.22 -1.27
N ARG A 133 -1.39 7.72 -2.03
CA ARG A 133 -0.94 7.13 -3.29
C ARG A 133 0.45 6.52 -3.08
N PRO A 134 0.63 5.21 -3.34
CA PRO A 134 1.95 4.60 -3.34
C PRO A 134 2.84 5.22 -4.43
N TYR A 135 4.09 5.46 -4.10
CA TYR A 135 5.10 5.90 -5.06
C TYR A 135 6.36 5.02 -5.03
N GLY A 136 6.52 4.23 -3.99
CA GLY A 136 7.60 3.27 -3.85
C GLY A 136 7.15 2.01 -3.14
N VAL A 137 7.49 0.86 -3.69
CA VAL A 137 7.24 -0.44 -3.07
C VAL A 137 8.55 -1.22 -3.09
N GLN A 138 9.02 -1.64 -1.92
CA GLN A 138 10.30 -2.28 -1.75
C GLN A 138 10.15 -3.54 -0.92
N GLU A 139 10.67 -4.64 -1.42
CA GLU A 139 10.81 -5.87 -0.66
C GLU A 139 12.00 -5.77 0.28
N ARG A 140 11.83 -6.19 1.54
CA ARG A 140 12.87 -6.10 2.56
C ARG A 140 12.86 -7.33 3.45
N GLY A 141 13.89 -7.44 4.30
CA GLY A 141 14.01 -8.53 5.26
C GLY A 141 14.30 -9.86 4.59
N ILE A 142 15.41 -9.93 3.84
CA ILE A 142 15.81 -11.17 3.17
C ILE A 142 16.28 -12.22 4.18
N VAL A 143 15.68 -13.39 4.12
CA VAL A 143 16.09 -14.58 4.89
C VAL A 143 16.14 -15.73 3.90
N ALA A 144 17.32 -16.37 3.79
CA ALA A 144 17.52 -17.50 2.89
C ALA A 144 16.95 -17.27 1.47
N GLU A 145 17.31 -16.11 0.87
CA GLU A 145 16.89 -15.69 -0.47
C GLU A 145 15.38 -15.35 -0.60
N ARG A 146 14.63 -15.32 0.49
CA ARG A 146 13.21 -14.92 0.49
C ARG A 146 13.02 -13.59 1.22
N PHE A 147 12.25 -12.70 0.64
CA PHE A 147 11.83 -11.47 1.31
C PHE A 147 10.65 -11.77 2.25
N THR A 148 10.66 -11.16 3.42
CA THR A 148 9.62 -11.35 4.45
C THR A 148 8.71 -10.15 4.61
N LEU A 149 9.21 -8.95 4.31
CA LEU A 149 8.53 -7.69 4.52
C LEU A 149 8.40 -6.89 3.23
N LEU A 150 7.27 -6.21 3.08
CA LEU A 150 7.02 -5.24 2.04
C LEU A 150 6.93 -3.85 2.66
N VAL A 151 7.78 -2.93 2.22
CA VAL A 151 7.71 -1.52 2.61
C VAL A 151 7.07 -0.74 1.49
N VAL A 152 5.96 -0.08 1.80
CA VAL A 152 5.21 0.76 0.87
C VAL A 152 5.35 2.20 1.29
N GLU A 153 5.92 3.00 0.42
CA GLU A 153 6.09 4.44 0.60
C GLU A 153 4.97 5.16 -0.15
N CYS A 154 4.22 5.98 0.56
CA CYS A 154 3.02 6.62 0.05
C CYS A 154 3.05 8.12 0.33
N ILE A 155 2.44 8.88 -0.56
CA ILE A 155 2.20 10.31 -0.39
C ILE A 155 0.70 10.54 -0.22
N GLN A 156 0.33 11.47 0.65
CA GLN A 156 -1.07 11.83 0.85
C GLN A 156 -1.65 12.44 -0.42
N VAL A 157 -2.84 11.99 -0.79
CA VAL A 157 -3.58 12.53 -1.94
C VAL A 157 -4.27 13.81 -1.51
N MET A 158 -4.08 14.86 -2.28
CA MET A 158 -4.70 16.16 -2.01
C MET A 158 -6.21 16.12 -2.30
N PRO A 159 -7.05 16.90 -1.56
CA PRO A 159 -8.48 16.94 -1.77
C PRO A 159 -8.87 17.28 -3.22
N GLU A 160 -8.09 18.12 -3.89
CA GLU A 160 -8.32 18.51 -5.28
C GLU A 160 -8.14 17.34 -6.25
N GLU A 161 -7.20 16.42 -5.98
CA GLU A 161 -7.04 15.18 -6.77
C GLU A 161 -8.22 14.23 -6.55
N MET A 162 -8.79 14.21 -5.33
CA MET A 162 -9.90 13.32 -4.99
C MET A 162 -11.23 13.71 -5.64
N VAL A 163 -11.37 14.95 -6.11
CA VAL A 163 -12.55 15.38 -6.89
C VAL A 163 -12.74 14.50 -8.12
N ASN A 164 -11.64 14.04 -8.72
CA ASN A 164 -11.66 13.14 -9.89
C ASN A 164 -11.78 11.65 -9.53
N ASP A 165 -11.80 11.33 -8.25
CA ASP A 165 -11.82 9.98 -7.71
C ASP A 165 -13.08 9.77 -6.83
N PRO A 166 -14.30 9.70 -7.40
CA PRO A 166 -15.56 9.70 -6.64
C PRO A 166 -15.68 8.53 -5.66
N GLN A 167 -14.94 7.44 -5.90
CA GLN A 167 -14.89 6.30 -4.99
C GLN A 167 -14.31 6.67 -3.62
N PHE A 168 -13.51 7.73 -3.55
CA PHE A 168 -12.87 8.19 -2.31
C PHE A 168 -13.47 9.47 -1.75
N SER A 169 -14.60 9.95 -2.29
CA SER A 169 -15.26 11.17 -1.83
C SER A 169 -15.62 11.15 -0.33
N ALA A 170 -15.88 9.99 0.23
CA ALA A 170 -16.15 9.81 1.66
C ALA A 170 -14.94 10.15 2.56
N TYR A 171 -13.73 10.18 2.01
CA TYR A 171 -12.48 10.49 2.71
C TYR A 171 -11.97 11.90 2.43
N ALA A 172 -12.70 12.69 1.64
CA ALA A 172 -12.32 14.05 1.22
C ALA A 172 -12.72 15.14 2.24
N SER A 173 -12.91 14.76 3.51
CA SER A 173 -13.33 15.67 4.60
C SER A 173 -12.16 16.25 5.37
#